data_527939d3016bb044da03dd84e1bbea26
#
_entry.id   527939d3016bb044da03dd84e1bbea26
#
_cell.length_a   1.000
_cell.length_b   1.000
_cell.length_c   1.000
_cell.angle_alpha   90.00
_cell.angle_beta   90.00
_cell.angle_gamma   90.00
#
_symmetry.space_group_name_H-M   'P 1'
#
loop_
_entity.id
_entity.type
_entity.pdbx_description
1 polymer ?
#
loop_
_entity_poly.entity_id
_entity_poly.type
_entity_poly.pdbx_seq_one_letter_code
_entity_poly.pdbx_strand_id
1 'polypeptide(L)'
;MRHYKELKEGLQDKNIFKAIFLAGGPGSGKSYVVGQSTTPFQGLKIINSDDEFNKVLKFETTHIRGGKNASPLFGKDPKAPDTIDHPFAQKKRTEIVKPRTERKQRAVELGRLGMIIDSTGAKIEKVNQQIKSLQKLGYDCYLIFVDTTLEVSLARNKERARGGKDRQLPDRIVKKDWQNVQNNKMLLKRFVGSQNYIEVQNDNAGQNVFKKLGQHIKM
;
A
#
# COMPACT_ATOMS: atom_id res chain seq x y z
N MET A 1 -0.50 3.73 39.85
CA MET A 1 -0.82 4.81 38.86
C MET A 1 0.52 5.34 38.33
N ARG A 2 0.82 5.18 37.04
CA ARG A 2 1.99 5.83 36.43
C ARG A 2 1.71 7.33 36.32
N HIS A 3 2.57 8.16 36.87
CA HIS A 3 2.41 9.60 36.83
C HIS A 3 2.47 10.09 35.37
N TYR A 4 1.52 10.94 34.97
CA TYR A 4 1.38 11.57 33.64
C TYR A 4 2.69 12.26 33.16
N LYS A 5 3.58 12.65 34.09
CA LYS A 5 4.90 13.25 33.80
C LYS A 5 5.93 12.28 33.23
N GLU A 6 5.66 10.96 33.24
CA GLU A 6 6.58 9.94 32.68
C GLU A 6 6.27 9.58 31.23
N LEU A 7 5.16 10.05 30.68
CA LEU A 7 4.83 9.90 29.28
C LEU A 7 5.57 10.98 28.48
N LYS A 8 6.87 10.81 28.28
CA LYS A 8 7.62 11.57 27.28
C LYS A 8 7.28 10.99 25.90
N GLU A 9 6.09 11.29 25.41
CA GLU A 9 5.75 11.12 24.00
C GLU A 9 6.49 12.20 23.21
N GLY A 10 7.69 11.86 22.77
CA GLY A 10 8.52 12.74 21.95
C GLY A 10 8.46 12.35 20.49
N LEU A 11 8.87 13.27 19.61
CA LEU A 11 9.12 13.02 18.18
C LEU A 11 10.05 11.83 17.90
N GLN A 12 10.73 11.31 18.95
CA GLN A 12 11.63 10.16 18.90
C GLN A 12 10.97 8.83 19.23
N ASP A 13 9.66 8.81 19.57
CA ASP A 13 8.95 7.55 19.76
C ASP A 13 8.87 6.79 18.44
N LYS A 14 9.22 5.52 18.51
CA LYS A 14 9.44 4.65 17.35
C LYS A 14 8.25 4.60 16.37
N ASN A 15 7.04 4.84 16.86
CA ASN A 15 5.80 4.65 16.11
C ASN A 15 4.97 5.92 15.97
N ILE A 16 5.54 7.11 16.24
CA ILE A 16 4.85 8.40 16.17
C ILE A 16 5.49 9.25 15.07
N PHE A 17 4.66 10.00 14.33
CA PHE A 17 5.09 10.91 13.28
C PHE A 17 5.99 10.30 12.19
N LYS A 18 5.81 9.01 11.89
CA LYS A 18 6.53 8.35 10.80
C LYS A 18 5.59 7.90 9.71
N ALA A 19 5.88 8.26 8.48
CA ALA A 19 5.13 7.85 7.31
C ALA A 19 6.05 7.13 6.33
N ILE A 20 5.79 5.84 6.11
CA ILE A 20 6.56 5.02 5.18
C ILE A 20 5.71 4.80 3.93
N PHE A 21 6.15 5.35 2.82
CA PHE A 21 5.55 5.13 1.51
C PHE A 21 6.15 3.87 0.88
N LEU A 22 5.30 2.99 0.41
CA LEU A 22 5.73 1.87 -0.43
C LEU A 22 5.48 2.24 -1.88
N ALA A 23 6.47 2.05 -2.73
CA ALA A 23 6.36 2.18 -4.17
C ALA A 23 6.93 0.94 -4.86
N GLY A 24 6.43 0.65 -6.04
CA GLY A 24 6.83 -0.52 -6.82
C GLY A 24 5.67 -1.01 -7.68
N GLY A 25 5.97 -1.61 -8.81
CA GLY A 25 4.97 -2.13 -9.76
C GLY A 25 4.05 -3.20 -9.15
N PRO A 26 2.94 -3.51 -9.84
CA PRO A 26 2.13 -4.68 -9.47
C PRO A 26 3.01 -5.94 -9.51
N GLY A 27 2.92 -6.82 -8.52
CA GLY A 27 3.77 -8.01 -8.45
C GLY A 27 5.18 -7.80 -7.91
N SER A 28 5.62 -6.57 -7.60
CA SER A 28 6.96 -6.32 -7.06
C SER A 28 7.19 -6.91 -5.65
N GLY A 29 6.12 -7.29 -4.92
CA GLY A 29 6.24 -7.92 -3.61
C GLY A 29 6.24 -6.92 -2.44
N LYS A 30 5.69 -5.72 -2.60
CA LYS A 30 5.54 -4.73 -1.52
C LYS A 30 4.94 -5.31 -0.23
N SER A 31 3.80 -5.98 -0.34
CA SER A 31 3.12 -6.60 0.81
C SER A 31 3.97 -7.70 1.47
N TYR A 32 4.79 -8.41 0.69
CA TYR A 32 5.74 -9.39 1.23
C TYR A 32 6.84 -8.69 2.03
N VAL A 33 7.42 -7.62 1.50
CA VAL A 33 8.44 -6.83 2.18
C VAL A 33 7.92 -6.31 3.54
N VAL A 34 6.69 -5.80 3.58
CA VAL A 34 6.06 -5.34 4.83
C VAL A 34 5.77 -6.49 5.78
N GLY A 35 5.22 -7.59 5.29
CA GLY A 35 4.85 -8.74 6.11
C GLY A 35 6.02 -9.47 6.76
N GLN A 36 7.18 -9.48 6.10
CA GLN A 36 8.39 -10.13 6.61
C GLN A 36 9.22 -9.21 7.51
N SER A 37 9.07 -7.90 7.39
CA SER A 37 9.82 -6.91 8.18
C SER A 37 9.08 -6.59 9.46
N THR A 38 9.01 -7.57 10.39
CA THR A 38 8.20 -7.43 11.61
C THR A 38 8.70 -6.33 12.55
N THR A 39 10.01 -6.18 12.70
CA THR A 39 10.61 -5.28 13.70
C THR A 39 10.49 -3.79 13.33
N PRO A 40 10.82 -3.33 12.11
CA PRO A 40 10.74 -1.90 11.78
C PRO A 40 9.31 -1.39 11.55
N PHE A 41 8.32 -2.28 11.35
CA PHE A 41 6.95 -1.86 11.06
C PHE A 41 5.96 -2.18 12.17
N GLN A 42 6.45 -2.71 13.29
CA GLN A 42 5.61 -3.04 14.44
C GLN A 42 4.96 -1.77 15.01
N GLY A 43 3.64 -1.78 15.12
CA GLY A 43 2.85 -0.65 15.64
C GLY A 43 2.40 0.36 14.56
N LEU A 44 2.98 0.35 13.35
CA LEU A 44 2.54 1.22 12.27
C LEU A 44 1.17 0.81 11.72
N LYS A 45 0.36 1.77 11.35
CA LYS A 45 -0.97 1.55 10.76
C LYS A 45 -0.88 1.47 9.25
N ILE A 46 -1.33 0.35 8.68
CA ILE A 46 -1.31 0.15 7.22
C ILE A 46 -2.50 0.88 6.59
N ILE A 47 -2.21 1.79 5.67
CA ILE A 47 -3.18 2.50 4.83
C ILE A 47 -3.09 1.90 3.43
N ASN A 48 -4.04 1.03 3.09
CA ASN A 48 -4.10 0.31 1.82
C ASN A 48 -5.52 0.33 1.26
N SER A 49 -5.71 1.00 0.12
CA SER A 49 -7.01 1.08 -0.54
C SER A 49 -7.42 -0.22 -1.23
N ASP A 50 -6.46 -1.06 -1.59
CA ASP A 50 -6.75 -2.33 -2.25
C ASP A 50 -7.31 -3.37 -1.27
N ASP A 51 -6.84 -3.37 -0.03
CA ASP A 51 -7.40 -4.21 1.04
C ASP A 51 -8.86 -3.83 1.34
N GLU A 52 -9.16 -2.54 1.40
CA GLU A 52 -10.54 -2.07 1.60
C GLU A 52 -11.42 -2.42 0.38
N PHE A 53 -10.87 -2.33 -0.83
CA PHE A 53 -11.59 -2.74 -2.04
C PHE A 53 -11.89 -4.24 -2.06
N ASN A 54 -10.94 -5.07 -1.70
CA ASN A 54 -11.13 -6.52 -1.60
C ASN A 54 -12.24 -6.89 -0.59
N LYS A 55 -12.31 -6.19 0.55
CA LYS A 55 -13.40 -6.38 1.54
C LYS A 55 -14.77 -6.02 0.95
N VAL A 56 -14.86 -4.90 0.24
CA VAL A 56 -16.11 -4.47 -0.41
C VAL A 56 -16.52 -5.45 -1.50
N LEU A 57 -15.60 -5.88 -2.37
CA LEU A 57 -15.88 -6.88 -3.41
C LEU A 57 -16.36 -8.19 -2.80
N LYS A 58 -15.67 -8.70 -1.79
CA LYS A 58 -16.08 -9.91 -1.10
C LYS A 58 -17.49 -9.78 -0.53
N PHE A 59 -17.82 -8.66 0.09
CA PHE A 59 -19.18 -8.40 0.59
C PHE A 59 -20.22 -8.41 -0.56
N GLU A 60 -19.98 -7.67 -1.64
CA GLU A 60 -20.90 -7.55 -2.78
C GLU A 60 -21.09 -8.89 -3.53
N THR A 61 -20.08 -9.75 -3.53
CA THR A 61 -20.14 -11.06 -4.21
C THR A 61 -20.75 -12.18 -3.35
N THR A 62 -20.72 -12.07 -2.00
CA THR A 62 -21.11 -13.13 -1.10
C THR A 62 -22.35 -12.83 -0.26
N HIS A 63 -22.62 -11.58 0.09
CA HIS A 63 -23.65 -11.25 1.10
C HIS A 63 -24.92 -10.65 0.53
N ILE A 64 -24.89 -10.03 -0.65
CA ILE A 64 -26.09 -9.41 -1.24
C ILE A 64 -26.78 -10.43 -2.12
N ARG A 65 -27.75 -11.11 -1.55
CA ARG A 65 -28.62 -12.09 -2.23
C ARG A 65 -29.76 -11.40 -2.97
N GLY A 66 -30.29 -12.07 -4.00
CA GLY A 66 -31.27 -11.62 -4.97
C GLY A 66 -32.48 -10.81 -4.43
N GLY A 67 -33.08 -10.07 -5.31
CA GLY A 67 -34.16 -9.11 -5.10
C GLY A 67 -33.91 -7.84 -5.89
N LYS A 68 -34.81 -6.86 -5.83
CA LYS A 68 -34.66 -5.59 -6.57
C LYS A 68 -33.36 -4.82 -6.26
N ASN A 69 -32.69 -5.13 -5.15
CA ASN A 69 -31.45 -4.50 -4.69
C ASN A 69 -30.24 -5.46 -4.72
N ALA A 70 -30.32 -6.57 -5.47
CA ALA A 70 -29.23 -7.51 -5.59
C ALA A 70 -27.98 -6.84 -6.18
N SER A 71 -26.80 -7.13 -5.61
CA SER A 71 -25.55 -6.70 -6.20
C SER A 71 -25.36 -7.37 -7.57
N PRO A 72 -25.02 -6.60 -8.63
CA PRO A 72 -24.65 -7.18 -9.91
C PRO A 72 -23.44 -8.12 -9.86
N LEU A 73 -22.70 -8.09 -8.75
CA LEU A 73 -21.51 -8.91 -8.51
C LEU A 73 -21.82 -10.18 -7.72
N PHE A 74 -23.04 -10.34 -7.21
CA PHE A 74 -23.39 -11.49 -6.39
C PHE A 74 -23.16 -12.82 -7.12
N GLY A 75 -22.46 -13.75 -6.45
CA GLY A 75 -22.11 -15.05 -7.03
C GLY A 75 -20.91 -15.02 -7.97
N LYS A 76 -20.31 -13.85 -8.24
CA LYS A 76 -19.07 -13.73 -9.03
C LYS A 76 -17.84 -13.94 -8.15
N ASP A 77 -16.73 -14.37 -8.76
CA ASP A 77 -15.45 -14.43 -8.08
C ASP A 77 -14.92 -13.00 -7.80
N PRO A 78 -14.75 -12.61 -6.53
CA PRO A 78 -14.26 -11.27 -6.18
C PRO A 78 -12.84 -11.00 -6.66
N LYS A 79 -12.12 -12.00 -7.15
CA LYS A 79 -10.74 -11.91 -7.62
C LYS A 79 -10.61 -11.93 -9.14
N ALA A 80 -11.68 -12.27 -9.85
CA ALA A 80 -11.67 -12.31 -11.30
C ALA A 80 -11.51 -10.90 -11.90
N PRO A 81 -10.68 -10.75 -12.94
CA PRO A 81 -10.42 -9.44 -13.57
C PRO A 81 -11.68 -8.73 -14.06
N ASP A 82 -12.64 -9.48 -14.61
CA ASP A 82 -13.92 -8.96 -15.07
C ASP A 82 -14.80 -8.44 -13.93
N THR A 83 -14.74 -9.07 -12.76
CA THR A 83 -15.44 -8.61 -11.56
C THR A 83 -14.88 -7.29 -11.06
N ILE A 84 -13.55 -7.16 -11.03
CA ILE A 84 -12.85 -5.97 -10.53
C ILE A 84 -13.08 -4.78 -11.46
N ASP A 85 -13.03 -5.00 -12.77
CA ASP A 85 -13.21 -3.95 -13.80
C ASP A 85 -14.68 -3.63 -14.04
N HIS A 86 -15.63 -4.37 -13.45
CA HIS A 86 -17.05 -4.11 -13.62
C HIS A 86 -17.42 -2.69 -13.16
N PRO A 87 -18.24 -1.93 -13.93
CA PRO A 87 -18.60 -0.54 -13.59
C PRO A 87 -19.16 -0.36 -12.19
N PHE A 88 -19.96 -1.31 -11.70
CA PHE A 88 -20.47 -1.30 -10.34
C PHE A 88 -19.36 -1.43 -9.29
N ALA A 89 -18.38 -2.30 -9.51
CA ALA A 89 -17.23 -2.43 -8.62
C ALA A 89 -16.41 -1.13 -8.57
N GLN A 90 -16.17 -0.49 -9.70
CA GLN A 90 -15.47 0.79 -9.79
C GLN A 90 -16.26 1.93 -9.12
N LYS A 91 -17.59 1.94 -9.25
CA LYS A 91 -18.46 2.85 -8.51
C LYS A 91 -18.28 2.68 -6.99
N LYS A 92 -18.33 1.44 -6.49
CA LYS A 92 -18.08 1.13 -5.07
C LYS A 92 -16.67 1.53 -4.62
N ARG A 93 -15.67 1.38 -5.49
CA ARG A 93 -14.31 1.86 -5.21
C ARG A 93 -14.27 3.36 -4.95
N THR A 94 -15.01 4.13 -5.72
CA THR A 94 -15.06 5.59 -5.58
C THR A 94 -15.91 6.02 -4.38
N GLU A 95 -17.12 5.44 -4.23
CA GLU A 95 -18.10 5.90 -3.25
C GLU A 95 -17.86 5.38 -1.83
N ILE A 96 -17.23 4.20 -1.68
CA ILE A 96 -17.06 3.55 -0.39
C ILE A 96 -15.58 3.40 -0.01
N VAL A 97 -14.78 2.81 -0.90
CA VAL A 97 -13.38 2.46 -0.57
C VAL A 97 -12.54 3.70 -0.36
N LYS A 98 -12.61 4.65 -1.29
CA LYS A 98 -11.84 5.89 -1.20
C LYS A 98 -12.16 6.69 0.07
N PRO A 99 -13.42 7.00 0.40
CA PRO A 99 -13.75 7.70 1.65
C PRO A 99 -13.38 6.93 2.92
N ARG A 100 -13.47 5.59 2.91
CA ARG A 100 -13.04 4.76 4.06
C ARG A 100 -11.55 4.84 4.28
N THR A 101 -10.77 4.73 3.19
CA THR A 101 -9.31 4.82 3.26
C THR A 101 -8.86 6.20 3.73
N GLU A 102 -9.48 7.27 3.23
CA GLU A 102 -9.20 8.65 3.63
C GLU A 102 -9.54 8.89 5.11
N ARG A 103 -10.69 8.40 5.59
CA ARG A 103 -11.06 8.49 7.02
C ARG A 103 -10.08 7.73 7.91
N LYS A 104 -9.64 6.53 7.49
CA LYS A 104 -8.65 5.76 8.24
C LYS A 104 -7.32 6.52 8.32
N GLN A 105 -6.84 7.06 7.20
CA GLN A 105 -5.63 7.86 7.16
C GLN A 105 -5.74 9.07 8.07
N ARG A 106 -6.84 9.82 7.97
CA ARG A 106 -7.09 11.00 8.80
C ARG A 106 -7.14 10.68 10.31
N ALA A 107 -7.73 9.56 10.70
CA ALA A 107 -7.74 9.12 12.10
C ALA A 107 -6.31 8.84 12.62
N VAL A 108 -5.46 8.24 11.78
CA VAL A 108 -4.05 7.98 12.10
C VAL A 108 -3.27 9.30 12.19
N GLU A 109 -3.51 10.25 11.29
CA GLU A 109 -2.91 11.59 11.31
C GLU A 109 -3.30 12.38 12.57
N LEU A 110 -4.59 12.38 12.94
CA LEU A 110 -5.07 13.03 14.14
C LEU A 110 -4.48 12.42 15.42
N GLY A 111 -4.30 11.10 15.44
CA GLY A 111 -3.63 10.40 16.53
C GLY A 111 -2.11 10.49 16.48
N ARG A 112 -1.53 11.18 15.50
CA ARG A 112 -0.07 11.29 15.30
C ARG A 112 0.65 9.95 15.21
N LEU A 113 -0.08 8.90 14.83
CA LEU A 113 0.44 7.54 14.78
C LEU A 113 1.30 7.33 13.52
N GLY A 114 2.29 6.48 13.63
CA GLY A 114 3.07 6.06 12.48
C GLY A 114 2.24 5.23 11.50
N MET A 115 2.51 5.37 10.21
CA MET A 115 1.76 4.71 9.15
C MET A 115 2.62 4.18 8.02
N ILE A 116 2.10 3.15 7.36
CA ILE A 116 2.60 2.64 6.09
C ILE A 116 1.52 2.95 5.04
N ILE A 117 1.88 3.70 4.01
CA ILE A 117 1.02 4.02 2.88
C ILE A 117 1.40 3.11 1.72
N ASP A 118 0.57 2.08 1.50
CA ASP A 118 0.78 1.16 0.37
C ASP A 118 0.21 1.79 -0.90
N SER A 119 1.12 2.12 -1.80
CA SER A 119 0.82 2.66 -3.12
C SER A 119 1.71 2.03 -4.18
N THR A 120 1.34 2.18 -5.44
CA THR A 120 2.22 1.75 -6.55
C THR A 120 3.31 2.78 -6.84
N GLY A 121 3.08 4.05 -6.51
CA GLY A 121 3.96 5.14 -6.95
C GLY A 121 3.73 5.57 -8.41
N ALA A 122 2.78 4.94 -9.12
CA ALA A 122 2.50 5.25 -10.52
C ALA A 122 1.88 6.65 -10.73
N LYS A 123 1.13 7.14 -9.74
CA LYS A 123 0.51 8.48 -9.75
C LYS A 123 1.38 9.45 -8.96
N ILE A 124 2.40 9.98 -9.60
CA ILE A 124 3.48 10.74 -8.97
C ILE A 124 2.97 12.00 -8.23
N GLU A 125 2.04 12.74 -8.82
CA GLU A 125 1.50 13.98 -8.23
C GLU A 125 0.77 13.69 -6.91
N LYS A 126 0.00 12.59 -6.87
CA LYS A 126 -0.71 12.17 -5.66
C LYS A 126 0.27 11.84 -4.53
N VAL A 127 1.32 11.09 -4.84
CA VAL A 127 2.35 10.71 -3.86
C VAL A 127 3.06 11.97 -3.34
N ASN A 128 3.44 12.89 -4.22
CA ASN A 128 4.07 14.15 -3.83
C ASN A 128 3.18 14.99 -2.91
N GLN A 129 1.90 15.13 -3.26
CA GLN A 129 0.94 15.86 -2.43
C GLN A 129 0.78 15.23 -1.04
N GLN A 130 0.69 13.90 -0.95
CA GLN A 130 0.61 13.20 0.32
C GLN A 130 1.87 13.39 1.16
N ILE A 131 3.07 13.26 0.57
CA ILE A 131 4.34 13.48 1.27
C ILE A 131 4.39 14.90 1.82
N LYS A 132 4.13 15.92 0.99
CA LYS A 132 4.13 17.33 1.42
C LYS A 132 3.11 17.61 2.52
N SER A 133 1.92 17.02 2.45
CA SER A 133 0.89 17.20 3.47
C SER A 133 1.32 16.60 4.81
N LEU A 134 1.89 15.40 4.80
CA LEU A 134 2.38 14.74 6.02
C LEU A 134 3.59 15.46 6.61
N GLN A 135 4.53 15.92 5.78
CA GLN A 135 5.67 16.72 6.24
C GLN A 135 5.21 18.04 6.92
N LYS A 136 4.17 18.70 6.39
CA LYS A 136 3.58 19.87 7.04
C LYS A 136 2.96 19.57 8.40
N LEU A 137 2.50 18.33 8.62
CA LEU A 137 2.00 17.85 9.91
C LEU A 137 3.13 17.38 10.86
N GLY A 138 4.39 17.47 10.45
CA GLY A 138 5.55 17.06 11.24
C GLY A 138 5.97 15.60 11.08
N TYR A 139 5.45 14.88 10.08
CA TYR A 139 5.86 13.50 9.83
C TYR A 139 7.21 13.42 9.14
N ASP A 140 8.06 12.53 9.62
CA ASP A 140 9.22 12.03 8.90
C ASP A 140 8.75 11.06 7.81
N CYS A 141 8.97 11.44 6.55
CA CYS A 141 8.52 10.65 5.40
C CYS A 141 9.67 9.83 4.83
N TYR A 142 9.47 8.52 4.76
CA TYR A 142 10.38 7.55 4.15
C TYR A 142 9.73 6.93 2.93
N LEU A 143 10.52 6.47 1.98
CA LEU A 143 10.02 5.74 0.82
C LEU A 143 10.84 4.47 0.59
N ILE A 144 10.15 3.34 0.53
CA ILE A 144 10.72 2.05 0.16
C ILE A 144 10.26 1.74 -1.26
N PHE A 145 11.20 1.73 -2.17
CA PHE A 145 10.98 1.35 -3.56
C PHE A 145 11.31 -0.13 -3.73
N VAL A 146 10.28 -0.93 -4.00
CA VAL A 146 10.46 -2.36 -4.24
C VAL A 146 10.53 -2.58 -5.74
N ASP A 147 11.74 -2.76 -6.23
CA ASP A 147 12.04 -2.96 -7.64
C ASP A 147 11.99 -4.43 -8.03
N THR A 148 11.58 -4.69 -9.26
CA THR A 148 11.56 -6.01 -9.88
C THR A 148 11.47 -5.87 -11.39
N THR A 149 11.93 -6.87 -12.14
CA THR A 149 11.78 -6.89 -13.59
C THR A 149 10.32 -7.03 -14.01
N LEU A 150 10.02 -6.62 -15.24
CA LEU A 150 8.66 -6.73 -15.79
C LEU A 150 8.23 -8.21 -15.89
N GLU A 151 9.15 -9.08 -16.26
CA GLU A 151 8.92 -10.53 -16.40
C GLU A 151 8.51 -11.14 -15.07
N VAL A 152 9.24 -10.85 -13.99
CA VAL A 152 8.92 -11.31 -12.63
C VAL A 152 7.59 -10.73 -12.15
N SER A 153 7.33 -9.46 -12.46
CA SER A 153 6.07 -8.77 -12.15
C SER A 153 4.87 -9.49 -12.79
N LEU A 154 4.97 -9.82 -14.08
CA LEU A 154 3.93 -10.55 -14.84
C LEU A 154 3.76 -11.98 -14.34
N ALA A 155 4.85 -12.70 -14.09
CA ALA A 155 4.81 -14.07 -13.57
C ALA A 155 4.10 -14.12 -12.21
N ARG A 156 4.49 -13.27 -11.27
CA ARG A 156 3.86 -13.19 -9.95
C ARG A 156 2.39 -12.75 -10.00
N ASN A 157 2.01 -11.88 -10.94
CA ASN A 157 0.62 -11.51 -11.15
C ASN A 157 -0.24 -12.72 -11.59
N LYS A 158 0.30 -13.59 -12.46
CA LYS A 158 -0.37 -14.83 -12.86
C LYS A 158 -0.47 -15.85 -11.73
N GLU A 159 0.59 -16.01 -10.94
CA GLU A 159 0.61 -16.92 -9.78
C GLU A 159 -0.39 -16.53 -8.68
N ARG A 160 -0.63 -15.24 -8.48
CA ARG A 160 -1.63 -14.76 -7.51
C ARG A 160 -3.02 -15.31 -7.79
N ALA A 161 -3.42 -15.36 -9.06
CA ALA A 161 -4.69 -15.91 -9.48
C ALA A 161 -4.80 -17.41 -9.16
N ARG A 162 -3.73 -18.18 -9.42
CA ARG A 162 -3.69 -19.63 -9.18
C ARG A 162 -3.74 -19.97 -7.70
N GLY A 163 -3.08 -19.17 -6.86
CA GLY A 163 -3.00 -19.40 -5.41
C GLY A 163 -4.23 -18.96 -4.60
N GLY A 164 -5.25 -18.40 -5.23
CA GLY A 164 -6.46 -17.93 -4.55
C GLY A 164 -6.25 -16.81 -3.53
N LYS A 165 -5.03 -16.27 -3.40
CA LYS A 165 -4.66 -15.32 -2.35
C LYS A 165 -4.97 -13.88 -2.68
N ASP A 166 -4.95 -13.50 -3.98
CA ASP A 166 -5.16 -12.13 -4.41
C ASP A 166 -5.71 -12.10 -5.84
N ARG A 167 -6.16 -10.92 -6.28
CA ARG A 167 -6.70 -10.70 -7.62
C ARG A 167 -5.60 -10.66 -8.69
N GLN A 168 -5.91 -11.18 -9.87
CA GLN A 168 -5.09 -10.98 -11.04
C GLN A 168 -5.46 -9.64 -11.71
N LEU A 169 -4.44 -8.89 -12.11
CA LEU A 169 -4.62 -7.71 -12.95
C LEU A 169 -4.44 -8.07 -14.43
N PRO A 170 -5.14 -7.41 -15.35
CA PRO A 170 -4.85 -7.54 -16.78
C PRO A 170 -3.39 -7.16 -17.06
N ASP A 171 -2.71 -7.93 -17.93
CA ASP A 171 -1.27 -7.73 -18.23
C ASP A 171 -0.98 -6.31 -18.75
N ARG A 172 -1.92 -5.69 -19.50
CA ARG A 172 -1.82 -4.30 -19.95
C ARG A 172 -1.69 -3.30 -18.79
N ILE A 173 -2.39 -3.56 -17.69
CA ILE A 173 -2.34 -2.71 -16.49
C ILE A 173 -1.01 -2.92 -15.76
N VAL A 174 -0.57 -4.18 -15.64
CA VAL A 174 0.73 -4.49 -15.01
C VAL A 174 1.86 -3.79 -15.74
N LYS A 175 1.90 -3.91 -17.08
CA LYS A 175 2.92 -3.27 -17.93
C LYS A 175 2.92 -1.75 -17.79
N LYS A 176 1.73 -1.14 -17.90
CA LYS A 176 1.56 0.31 -17.78
C LYS A 176 2.01 0.84 -16.42
N ASP A 177 1.53 0.21 -15.35
CA ASP A 177 1.85 0.66 -13.99
C ASP A 177 3.32 0.42 -13.65
N TRP A 178 3.89 -0.71 -14.10
CA TRP A 178 5.32 -0.99 -13.96
C TRP A 178 6.16 0.10 -14.63
N GLN A 179 5.87 0.42 -15.90
CA GLN A 179 6.59 1.45 -16.64
C GLN A 179 6.48 2.83 -15.98
N ASN A 180 5.28 3.21 -15.55
CA ASN A 180 5.06 4.48 -14.88
C ASN A 180 5.86 4.57 -13.57
N VAL A 181 5.94 3.50 -12.81
CA VAL A 181 6.69 3.45 -11.56
C VAL A 181 8.19 3.56 -11.82
N GLN A 182 8.71 2.88 -12.84
CA GLN A 182 10.12 3.01 -13.23
C GLN A 182 10.46 4.45 -13.66
N ASN A 183 9.61 5.06 -14.47
CA ASN A 183 9.80 6.47 -14.90
C ASN A 183 9.77 7.45 -13.71
N ASN A 184 8.99 7.14 -12.67
CA ASN A 184 8.83 7.99 -11.49
C ASN A 184 9.92 7.79 -10.42
N LYS A 185 10.75 6.77 -10.53
CA LYS A 185 11.72 6.36 -9.51
C LYS A 185 12.60 7.50 -8.98
N MET A 186 13.19 8.28 -9.88
CA MET A 186 14.07 9.40 -9.52
C MET A 186 13.30 10.54 -8.82
N LEU A 187 12.08 10.83 -9.26
CA LEU A 187 11.24 11.85 -8.63
C LEU A 187 10.77 11.42 -7.24
N LEU A 188 10.40 10.15 -7.08
CA LEU A 188 10.04 9.58 -5.77
C LEU A 188 11.19 9.72 -4.77
N LYS A 189 12.42 9.41 -5.19
CA LYS A 189 13.63 9.61 -4.38
C LYS A 189 13.82 11.07 -3.98
N ARG A 190 13.62 11.99 -4.91
CA ARG A 190 13.76 13.43 -4.66
C ARG A 190 12.75 13.94 -3.62
N PHE A 191 11.52 13.42 -3.60
CA PHE A 191 10.46 13.91 -2.69
C PHE A 191 10.75 13.64 -1.21
N VAL A 192 11.39 12.54 -0.89
CA VAL A 192 11.73 12.20 0.50
C VAL A 192 13.19 12.52 0.85
N GLY A 193 14.02 12.79 -0.14
CA GLY A 193 15.46 12.93 0.02
C GLY A 193 16.19 11.59 0.01
N SER A 194 17.46 11.61 -0.39
CA SER A 194 18.25 10.37 -0.57
C SER A 194 18.43 9.57 0.71
N GLN A 195 18.50 10.23 1.86
CA GLN A 195 18.65 9.61 3.18
C GLN A 195 17.40 8.85 3.64
N ASN A 196 16.23 9.23 3.12
CA ASN A 196 14.94 8.62 3.47
C ASN A 196 14.41 7.70 2.36
N TYR A 197 15.23 7.40 1.34
CA TYR A 197 14.88 6.54 0.23
C TYR A 197 15.65 5.23 0.32
N ILE A 198 14.91 4.13 0.30
CA ILE A 198 15.47 2.78 0.30
C ILE A 198 14.99 2.07 -0.95
N GLU A 199 15.92 1.51 -1.70
CA GLU A 199 15.63 0.66 -2.84
C GLU A 199 15.92 -0.79 -2.52
N VAL A 200 14.95 -1.63 -2.83
CA VAL A 200 14.97 -3.05 -2.58
C VAL A 200 14.77 -3.79 -3.88
N GLN A 201 15.79 -4.48 -4.37
CA GLN A 201 15.67 -5.38 -5.49
C GLN A 201 15.03 -6.69 -5.05
N ASN A 202 13.89 -7.07 -5.65
CA ASN A 202 13.11 -8.23 -5.24
C ASN A 202 12.79 -9.20 -6.40
N ASP A 203 13.74 -9.44 -7.28
CA ASP A 203 13.59 -10.43 -8.35
C ASP A 203 13.66 -11.86 -7.81
N ASN A 204 14.62 -12.11 -6.96
CA ASN A 204 14.74 -13.36 -6.21
C ASN A 204 14.25 -13.11 -4.79
N ALA A 205 13.20 -13.79 -4.36
CA ALA A 205 12.64 -13.68 -3.00
C ALA A 205 13.68 -14.09 -1.93
N GLY A 206 14.76 -13.34 -1.81
CA GLY A 206 15.96 -13.66 -1.04
C GLY A 206 16.13 -12.78 0.19
N GLN A 207 16.63 -13.41 1.22
CA GLN A 207 16.79 -13.04 2.62
C GLN A 207 17.53 -11.72 2.93
N ASN A 208 18.21 -11.08 1.96
CA ASN A 208 19.04 -9.89 2.23
C ASN A 208 18.30 -8.56 2.26
N VAL A 209 17.05 -8.54 1.82
CA VAL A 209 16.21 -7.33 1.75
C VAL A 209 15.93 -6.75 3.13
N PHE A 210 15.67 -7.61 4.11
CA PHE A 210 15.23 -7.22 5.45
C PHE A 210 16.35 -6.66 6.31
N LYS A 211 17.58 -7.13 6.12
CA LYS A 211 18.74 -6.64 6.85
C LYS A 211 19.06 -5.19 6.52
N LYS A 212 18.90 -4.81 5.25
CA LYS A 212 19.07 -3.42 4.78
C LYS A 212 17.98 -2.48 5.32
N LEU A 213 16.73 -2.93 5.41
CA LEU A 213 15.62 -2.12 5.93
C LEU A 213 15.81 -1.77 7.41
N GLY A 214 16.22 -2.72 8.23
CA GLY A 214 16.45 -2.50 9.67
C GLY A 214 17.60 -1.54 9.98
N GLN A 215 18.58 -1.42 9.07
CA GLN A 215 19.73 -0.53 9.25
C GLN A 215 19.47 0.93 8.82
N HIS A 216 18.54 1.16 7.90
CA HIS A 216 18.27 2.48 7.33
C HIS A 216 17.10 3.22 7.98
N ILE A 217 16.08 2.49 8.41
CA ILE A 217 14.99 3.09 9.17
C ILE A 217 15.45 3.11 10.62
N LYS A 218 16.14 4.19 11.01
CA LYS A 218 16.44 4.44 12.41
C LYS A 218 15.12 4.66 13.14
N MET A 219 14.63 3.62 13.77
CA MET A 219 13.50 3.68 14.68
C MET A 219 13.99 3.72 16.11
#